data_32a2ff673294e9e410672e19c54c0f4c
#
_entry.id   32a2ff673294e9e410672e19c54c0f4c
#
_cell.length_a   1.000
_cell.length_b   1.000
_cell.length_c   1.000
_cell.angle_alpha   90.00
_cell.angle_beta   90.00
_cell.angle_gamma   90.00
#
_symmetry.space_group_name_H-M   'P 1'
#
loop_
_entity.id
_entity.type
_entity.pdbx_description
1 polymer ?
#
loop_
_entity_poly.entity_id
_entity_poly.type
_entity_poly.pdbx_seq_one_letter_code
_entity_poly.pdbx_strand_id
1 'polypeptide(L)'
;YDFVMSTNFSPIVAKICYKHNIKYLAWIYDAPINSDRLEFYRFPTSYLFLFDRIEAERLIGMECKNIFHLPLATNPKRLSSIHISEADKKTYSCDLSFIGKFYDNQLTQIMSIQNDYYKGYINAILDTQLKVYGYNFIEEMITDDLIDILNQQLHICGVSGTLTKRAVIFTIAEQVTYTERVALLNLFGQFCNVHYYSNKQPESLSHIAYQGTAYYFSEMPKVFRLSKLNLN
;
A
#
# COMPACT_ATOMS: atom_id res chain seq x y z
N TYR A 1 6.29 21.56 -25.24
CA TYR A 1 6.10 20.14 -24.90
C TYR A 1 4.68 19.76 -25.27
N ASP A 2 4.49 18.56 -25.86
CA ASP A 2 3.18 18.08 -26.28
C ASP A 2 2.38 17.51 -25.11
N PHE A 3 3.09 16.91 -24.15
CA PHE A 3 2.55 16.41 -22.88
C PHE A 3 3.63 16.28 -21.80
N VAL A 4 3.18 16.11 -20.57
CA VAL A 4 4.00 15.74 -19.40
C VAL A 4 3.54 14.37 -18.91
N MET A 5 4.47 13.49 -18.55
CA MET A 5 4.14 12.16 -18.00
C MET A 5 4.84 11.95 -16.67
N SER A 6 4.15 11.29 -15.73
CA SER A 6 4.75 10.82 -14.49
C SER A 6 4.26 9.42 -14.11
N THR A 7 5.04 8.71 -13.31
CA THR A 7 4.56 7.59 -12.50
C THR A 7 3.95 8.16 -11.23
N ASN A 8 2.77 7.67 -10.89
CA ASN A 8 1.87 8.24 -9.90
C ASN A 8 1.45 9.69 -10.18
N PHE A 9 0.44 10.15 -9.47
CA PHE A 9 -0.16 11.45 -9.72
C PHE A 9 0.46 12.54 -8.82
N SER A 10 0.80 13.66 -9.42
CA SER A 10 1.27 14.87 -8.72
C SER A 10 0.28 16.04 -8.90
N PRO A 11 -0.39 16.51 -7.83
CA PRO A 11 -1.29 17.67 -7.91
C PRO A 11 -0.60 18.93 -8.40
N ILE A 12 0.67 19.12 -8.04
CA ILE A 12 1.47 20.29 -8.46
C ILE A 12 1.66 20.26 -9.98
N VAL A 13 2.05 19.10 -10.52
CA VAL A 13 2.21 18.93 -11.98
C VAL A 13 0.90 19.11 -12.70
N ALA A 14 -0.20 18.52 -12.19
CA ALA A 14 -1.54 18.67 -12.76
C ALA A 14 -1.96 20.15 -12.82
N LYS A 15 -1.75 20.90 -11.75
CA LYS A 15 -2.07 22.34 -11.67
C LYS A 15 -1.27 23.17 -12.68
N ILE A 16 0.03 22.89 -12.81
CA ILE A 16 0.90 23.59 -13.77
C ILE A 16 0.47 23.27 -15.21
N CYS A 17 0.24 21.99 -15.51
CA CYS A 17 -0.20 21.54 -16.83
C CYS A 17 -1.56 22.13 -17.19
N TYR A 18 -2.50 22.20 -16.26
CA TYR A 18 -3.79 22.84 -16.45
C TYR A 18 -3.65 24.32 -16.78
N LYS A 19 -2.83 25.06 -16.02
CA LYS A 19 -2.56 26.49 -16.24
C LYS A 19 -1.99 26.79 -17.65
N HIS A 20 -1.18 25.88 -18.18
CA HIS A 20 -0.51 26.04 -19.48
C HIS A 20 -1.17 25.26 -20.62
N ASN A 21 -2.34 24.68 -20.37
CA ASN A 21 -3.09 23.85 -21.33
C ASN A 21 -2.24 22.70 -21.94
N ILE A 22 -1.39 22.08 -21.11
CA ILE A 22 -0.56 20.92 -21.47
C ILE A 22 -1.21 19.64 -20.94
N LYS A 23 -1.25 18.58 -21.75
CA LYS A 23 -1.76 17.27 -21.31
C LYS A 23 -0.82 16.69 -20.24
N TYR A 24 -1.41 16.20 -19.14
CA TYR A 24 -0.69 15.50 -18.09
C TYR A 24 -1.16 14.06 -18.00
N LEU A 25 -0.25 13.12 -18.26
CA LEU A 25 -0.48 11.68 -18.24
C LEU A 25 0.12 11.12 -16.95
N ALA A 26 -0.70 10.59 -16.06
CA ALA A 26 -0.27 9.96 -14.82
C ALA A 26 -0.53 8.45 -14.88
N TRP A 27 0.52 7.64 -14.89
CA TRP A 27 0.41 6.18 -14.74
C TRP A 27 0.50 5.81 -13.27
N ILE A 28 -0.63 5.44 -12.69
CA ILE A 28 -0.80 5.23 -11.25
C ILE A 28 -0.66 3.74 -10.96
N TYR A 29 0.30 3.41 -10.09
CA TYR A 29 0.57 2.05 -9.65
C TYR A 29 0.41 1.85 -8.13
N ASP A 30 -0.01 2.90 -7.40
CA ASP A 30 -0.38 2.83 -5.99
C ASP A 30 -1.91 2.90 -5.83
N ALA A 31 -2.46 2.01 -5.01
CA ALA A 31 -3.87 1.99 -4.64
C ALA A 31 -4.02 1.90 -3.11
N PRO A 32 -5.09 2.44 -2.55
CA PRO A 32 -6.11 3.29 -3.17
C PRO A 32 -5.59 4.71 -3.44
N ILE A 33 -6.13 5.36 -4.48
CA ILE A 33 -5.75 6.73 -4.82
C ILE A 33 -6.29 7.74 -3.79
N ASN A 34 -5.64 8.90 -3.72
CA ASN A 34 -6.04 9.94 -2.77
C ASN A 34 -7.27 10.72 -3.23
N SER A 35 -8.43 10.48 -2.61
CA SER A 35 -9.68 11.19 -2.89
C SER A 35 -9.66 12.69 -2.57
N ASP A 36 -8.78 13.14 -1.65
CA ASP A 36 -8.63 14.57 -1.34
C ASP A 36 -8.07 15.38 -2.51
N ARG A 37 -7.68 14.71 -3.59
CA ARG A 37 -7.14 15.31 -4.81
C ARG A 37 -8.12 15.29 -5.98
N LEU A 38 -9.40 15.02 -5.72
CA LEU A 38 -10.43 14.83 -6.74
C LEU A 38 -10.56 16.04 -7.69
N GLU A 39 -10.40 17.27 -7.20
CA GLU A 39 -10.41 18.48 -8.03
C GLU A 39 -9.37 18.44 -9.15
N PHE A 40 -8.15 17.93 -8.86
CA PHE A 40 -7.06 17.85 -9.85
C PHE A 40 -7.28 16.72 -10.85
N TYR A 41 -7.97 15.63 -10.44
CA TYR A 41 -8.32 14.53 -11.35
C TYR A 41 -9.36 14.96 -12.38
N ARG A 42 -10.21 15.95 -12.04
CA ARG A 42 -11.24 16.50 -12.92
C ARG A 42 -10.72 17.53 -13.94
N PHE A 43 -9.46 17.94 -13.86
CA PHE A 43 -8.91 18.85 -14.86
C PHE A 43 -8.97 18.22 -16.25
N PRO A 44 -9.43 18.97 -17.28
CA PRO A 44 -9.53 18.44 -18.63
C PRO A 44 -8.17 18.06 -19.23
N THR A 45 -7.08 18.55 -18.66
CA THR A 45 -5.71 18.20 -19.04
C THR A 45 -5.17 16.99 -18.32
N SER A 46 -5.82 16.49 -17.26
CA SER A 46 -5.37 15.32 -16.48
C SER A 46 -5.89 14.02 -17.10
N TYR A 47 -4.97 13.14 -17.49
CA TYR A 47 -5.22 11.80 -18.03
C TYR A 47 -4.64 10.78 -17.05
N LEU A 48 -5.48 9.99 -16.39
CA LEU A 48 -5.08 9.03 -15.37
C LEU A 48 -5.23 7.60 -15.88
N PHE A 49 -4.15 6.85 -15.78
CA PHE A 49 -4.10 5.43 -16.12
C PHE A 49 -3.92 4.63 -14.81
N LEU A 50 -4.95 3.89 -14.40
CA LEU A 50 -4.97 3.13 -13.15
C LEU A 50 -4.91 1.63 -13.44
N PHE A 51 -4.11 0.91 -12.65
CA PHE A 51 -4.07 -0.55 -12.75
C PHE A 51 -5.28 -1.21 -12.05
N ASP A 52 -5.86 -0.55 -11.06
CA ASP A 52 -7.04 -1.01 -10.35
C ASP A 52 -8.30 -0.58 -11.10
N ARG A 53 -9.09 -1.57 -11.54
CA ARG A 53 -10.32 -1.32 -12.29
C ARG A 53 -11.40 -0.68 -11.42
N ILE A 54 -11.55 -1.13 -10.17
CA ILE A 54 -12.56 -0.61 -9.25
C ILE A 54 -12.30 0.86 -8.95
N GLU A 55 -11.04 1.24 -8.71
CA GLU A 55 -10.66 2.63 -8.52
C GLU A 55 -10.92 3.48 -9.78
N ALA A 56 -10.66 2.94 -10.96
CA ALA A 56 -10.96 3.64 -12.21
C ALA A 56 -12.47 3.87 -12.36
N GLU A 57 -13.29 2.85 -12.15
CA GLU A 57 -14.76 2.93 -12.20
C GLU A 57 -15.30 3.91 -11.15
N ARG A 58 -14.72 3.93 -9.93
CA ARG A 58 -15.07 4.88 -8.87
C ARG A 58 -14.82 6.32 -9.30
N LEU A 59 -13.67 6.62 -9.89
CA LEU A 59 -13.36 7.96 -10.38
C LEU A 59 -14.26 8.41 -11.54
N ILE A 60 -14.60 7.50 -12.44
CA ILE A 60 -15.57 7.76 -13.52
C ILE A 60 -16.93 8.13 -12.92
N GLY A 61 -17.40 7.38 -11.91
CA GLY A 61 -18.62 7.69 -11.16
C GLY A 61 -18.59 9.03 -10.42
N MET A 62 -17.39 9.53 -10.11
CA MET A 62 -17.16 10.86 -9.53
C MET A 62 -16.93 11.96 -10.59
N GLU A 63 -17.38 11.74 -11.83
CA GLU A 63 -17.31 12.70 -12.94
C GLU A 63 -15.90 13.06 -13.43
N CYS A 64 -14.89 12.22 -13.15
CA CYS A 64 -13.57 12.35 -13.75
C CYS A 64 -13.60 11.80 -15.19
N LYS A 65 -13.23 12.62 -16.18
CA LYS A 65 -13.47 12.30 -17.62
C LYS A 65 -12.37 11.46 -18.26
N ASN A 66 -11.12 11.74 -17.95
CA ASN A 66 -9.97 11.13 -18.65
C ASN A 66 -9.35 10.04 -17.77
N ILE A 67 -10.15 9.04 -17.41
CA ILE A 67 -9.76 7.91 -16.56
C ILE A 67 -9.73 6.64 -17.38
N PHE A 68 -8.63 5.91 -17.31
CA PHE A 68 -8.40 4.70 -18.09
C PHE A 68 -7.89 3.57 -17.17
N HIS A 69 -8.44 2.39 -17.33
CA HIS A 69 -7.86 1.18 -16.74
C HIS A 69 -6.66 0.74 -17.60
N LEU A 70 -5.49 0.69 -17.00
CA LEU A 70 -4.26 0.22 -17.63
C LEU A 70 -3.48 -0.66 -16.65
N PRO A 71 -3.45 -1.99 -16.86
CA PRO A 71 -2.72 -2.90 -16.01
C PRO A 71 -1.24 -2.54 -15.87
N LEU A 72 -0.64 -2.95 -14.76
CA LEU A 72 0.81 -2.81 -14.56
C LEU A 72 1.56 -3.66 -15.59
N ALA A 73 2.74 -3.18 -15.97
CA ALA A 73 3.58 -3.81 -16.95
C ALA A 73 4.93 -4.26 -16.33
N THR A 74 5.50 -5.28 -16.92
CA THR A 74 6.85 -5.73 -16.63
C THR A 74 7.70 -5.73 -17.90
N ASN A 75 9.02 -5.68 -17.72
CA ASN A 75 9.96 -5.80 -18.85
C ASN A 75 10.58 -7.21 -18.88
N PRO A 76 9.95 -8.17 -19.60
CA PRO A 76 10.41 -9.55 -19.62
C PRO A 76 11.81 -9.71 -20.24
N LYS A 77 12.17 -8.86 -21.22
CA LYS A 77 13.50 -8.90 -21.84
C LYS A 77 14.59 -8.56 -20.83
N ARG A 78 14.38 -7.51 -20.05
CA ARG A 78 15.32 -7.15 -18.96
C ARG A 78 15.43 -8.27 -17.92
N LEU A 79 14.29 -8.80 -17.49
CA LEU A 79 14.29 -9.83 -16.45
C LEU A 79 14.95 -11.14 -16.92
N SER A 80 14.73 -11.56 -18.16
CA SER A 80 15.34 -12.75 -18.72
C SER A 80 16.84 -12.63 -19.01
N SER A 81 17.34 -11.41 -19.26
CA SER A 81 18.76 -11.16 -19.54
C SER A 81 19.65 -11.15 -18.28
N ILE A 82 19.06 -11.17 -17.09
CA ILE A 82 19.83 -11.17 -15.84
C ILE A 82 20.50 -12.52 -15.65
N HIS A 83 21.84 -12.49 -15.59
CA HIS A 83 22.64 -13.69 -15.34
C HIS A 83 22.48 -14.18 -13.90
N ILE A 84 22.31 -15.48 -13.71
CA ILE A 84 22.28 -16.16 -12.40
C ILE A 84 23.56 -16.98 -12.26
N SER A 85 24.39 -16.61 -11.29
CA SER A 85 25.62 -17.33 -10.94
C SER A 85 25.35 -18.43 -9.91
N GLU A 86 26.31 -19.33 -9.70
CA GLU A 86 26.23 -20.34 -8.64
C GLU A 86 26.25 -19.68 -7.23
N ALA A 87 26.90 -18.53 -7.08
CA ALA A 87 26.83 -17.75 -5.86
C ALA A 87 25.41 -17.20 -5.61
N ASP A 88 24.74 -16.71 -6.66
CA ASP A 88 23.36 -16.24 -6.57
C ASP A 88 22.42 -17.36 -6.14
N LYS A 89 22.58 -18.58 -6.69
CA LYS A 89 21.79 -19.73 -6.26
C LYS A 89 21.96 -20.05 -4.78
N LYS A 90 23.19 -19.98 -4.26
CA LYS A 90 23.45 -20.20 -2.83
C LYS A 90 22.81 -19.12 -1.96
N THR A 91 22.78 -17.86 -2.43
CA THR A 91 22.30 -16.72 -1.65
C THR A 91 20.78 -16.60 -1.68
N TYR A 92 20.16 -16.77 -2.85
CA TYR A 92 18.75 -16.41 -3.06
C TYR A 92 17.79 -17.59 -3.17
N SER A 93 18.29 -18.85 -3.26
CA SER A 93 17.37 -19.99 -3.33
C SER A 93 16.65 -20.24 -2.02
N CYS A 94 15.31 -20.29 -2.11
CA CYS A 94 14.44 -20.59 -1.00
C CYS A 94 13.13 -21.24 -1.49
N ASP A 95 12.32 -21.72 -0.57
CA ASP A 95 11.02 -22.24 -0.91
C ASP A 95 10.04 -21.12 -1.15
N LEU A 96 10.06 -20.10 -0.28
CA LEU A 96 9.20 -18.93 -0.38
C LEU A 96 9.99 -17.64 -0.14
N SER A 97 9.80 -16.63 -0.97
CA SER A 97 10.33 -15.30 -0.72
C SER A 97 9.21 -14.28 -0.52
N PHE A 98 9.47 -13.33 0.35
CA PHE A 98 8.66 -12.13 0.50
C PHE A 98 9.57 -10.89 0.45
N ILE A 99 9.32 -10.00 -0.50
CA ILE A 99 10.01 -8.71 -0.61
C ILE A 99 8.97 -7.62 -0.35
N GLY A 100 9.03 -6.99 0.83
CA GLY A 100 8.05 -5.98 1.18
C GLY A 100 8.33 -5.32 2.52
N LYS A 101 7.64 -4.22 2.77
CA LYS A 101 7.70 -3.52 4.04
C LYS A 101 6.59 -3.99 4.97
N PHE A 102 6.90 -3.97 6.26
CA PHE A 102 5.88 -3.87 7.28
C PHE A 102 5.69 -2.39 7.57
N TYR A 103 4.45 -1.95 7.59
CA TYR A 103 4.12 -0.55 7.85
C TYR A 103 4.37 -0.23 9.32
N ASP A 104 5.11 0.86 9.60
CA ASP A 104 5.21 1.40 10.96
C ASP A 104 3.85 2.02 11.29
N ASN A 105 3.10 1.32 12.11
CA ASN A 105 1.69 1.59 12.32
C ASN A 105 1.48 2.62 13.44
N GLN A 106 0.80 3.70 13.12
CA GLN A 106 0.43 4.73 14.10
C GLN A 106 -0.83 4.37 14.92
N LEU A 107 -1.49 3.24 14.61
CA LEU A 107 -2.72 2.85 15.28
C LEU A 107 -2.54 2.72 16.80
N THR A 108 -1.44 2.11 17.25
CA THR A 108 -1.13 1.98 18.68
C THR A 108 -1.06 3.33 19.38
N GLN A 109 -0.48 4.35 18.74
CA GLN A 109 -0.41 5.70 19.29
C GLN A 109 -1.79 6.35 19.35
N ILE A 110 -2.57 6.24 18.28
CA ILE A 110 -3.96 6.75 18.24
C ILE A 110 -4.79 6.06 19.32
N MET A 111 -4.67 4.74 19.45
CA MET A 111 -5.42 3.94 20.41
C MET A 111 -5.03 4.23 21.86
N SER A 112 -3.76 4.53 22.15
CA SER A 112 -3.27 4.73 23.52
C SER A 112 -4.01 5.85 24.27
N ILE A 113 -4.48 6.84 23.55
CA ILE A 113 -5.17 8.02 24.10
C ILE A 113 -6.70 7.93 24.05
N GLN A 114 -7.26 6.86 23.43
CA GLN A 114 -8.70 6.66 23.36
C GLN A 114 -9.21 5.96 24.63
N ASN A 115 -10.49 6.16 24.95
CA ASN A 115 -11.15 5.39 25.98
C ASN A 115 -11.39 3.94 25.55
N ASP A 116 -11.71 3.07 26.49
CA ASP A 116 -11.81 1.62 26.26
C ASP A 116 -12.96 1.25 25.30
N TYR A 117 -14.02 2.05 25.22
CA TYR A 117 -15.11 1.85 24.28
C TYR A 117 -14.63 1.97 22.82
N TYR A 118 -13.91 3.05 22.47
CA TYR A 118 -13.42 3.25 21.11
C TYR A 118 -12.25 2.33 20.76
N LYS A 119 -11.42 1.97 21.75
CA LYS A 119 -10.43 0.89 21.58
C LYS A 119 -11.12 -0.41 21.21
N GLY A 120 -12.16 -0.78 21.94
CA GLY A 120 -12.95 -1.99 21.65
C GLY A 120 -13.61 -1.95 20.27
N TYR A 121 -14.17 -0.80 19.88
CA TYR A 121 -14.78 -0.62 18.57
C TYR A 121 -13.79 -0.80 17.42
N ILE A 122 -12.63 -0.15 17.48
CA ILE A 122 -11.60 -0.27 16.44
C ILE A 122 -11.02 -1.70 16.41
N ASN A 123 -10.78 -2.31 17.56
CA ASN A 123 -10.33 -3.70 17.62
C ASN A 123 -11.35 -4.67 17.01
N ALA A 124 -12.65 -4.45 17.24
CA ALA A 124 -13.71 -5.26 16.63
C ALA A 124 -13.72 -5.13 15.08
N ILE A 125 -13.45 -3.94 14.54
CA ILE A 125 -13.29 -3.75 13.09
C ILE A 125 -12.10 -4.56 12.58
N LEU A 126 -10.94 -4.46 13.24
CA LEU A 126 -9.72 -5.20 12.88
C LEU A 126 -9.96 -6.71 12.89
N ASP A 127 -10.47 -7.24 14.00
CA ASP A 127 -10.71 -8.67 14.19
C ASP A 127 -11.74 -9.22 13.18
N THR A 128 -12.70 -8.42 12.79
CA THR A 128 -13.71 -8.80 11.81
C THR A 128 -13.11 -8.76 10.41
N GLN A 129 -12.38 -7.69 10.05
CA GLN A 129 -11.76 -7.59 8.72
C GLN A 129 -10.75 -8.72 8.48
N LEU A 130 -10.00 -9.13 9.49
CA LEU A 130 -9.09 -10.29 9.41
C LEU A 130 -9.80 -11.63 9.12
N LYS A 131 -11.11 -11.70 9.31
CA LYS A 131 -11.94 -12.90 9.03
C LYS A 131 -12.76 -12.80 7.75
N VAL A 132 -12.88 -11.60 7.18
CA VAL A 132 -13.68 -11.34 5.98
C VAL A 132 -12.75 -11.10 4.80
N TYR A 133 -12.68 -12.06 3.89
CA TYR A 133 -11.88 -11.96 2.66
C TYR A 133 -12.74 -11.52 1.48
N GLY A 134 -12.12 -10.76 0.57
CA GLY A 134 -12.77 -10.31 -0.67
C GLY A 134 -13.69 -9.11 -0.53
N TYR A 135 -13.85 -8.57 0.68
CA TYR A 135 -14.61 -7.35 0.93
C TYR A 135 -13.97 -6.50 2.02
N ASN A 136 -13.69 -5.23 1.70
CA ASN A 136 -13.16 -4.26 2.66
C ASN A 136 -14.31 -3.36 3.13
N PHE A 137 -14.75 -3.55 4.38
CA PHE A 137 -15.83 -2.76 5.00
C PHE A 137 -15.32 -1.67 5.96
N ILE A 138 -14.01 -1.50 6.10
CA ILE A 138 -13.43 -0.54 7.05
C ILE A 138 -13.98 0.86 6.81
N GLU A 139 -14.08 1.29 5.54
CA GLU A 139 -14.57 2.63 5.17
C GLU A 139 -16.01 2.86 5.62
N GLU A 140 -16.86 1.84 5.57
CA GLU A 140 -18.26 1.91 5.98
C GLU A 140 -18.42 2.04 7.50
N MET A 141 -17.47 1.44 8.25
CA MET A 141 -17.49 1.46 9.73
C MET A 141 -16.90 2.73 10.32
N ILE A 142 -16.12 3.48 9.56
CA ILE A 142 -15.51 4.74 10.03
C ILE A 142 -16.42 5.91 9.65
N THR A 143 -17.28 6.32 10.57
CA THR A 143 -18.20 7.45 10.39
C THR A 143 -17.53 8.78 10.71
N ASP A 144 -18.10 9.88 10.22
CA ASP A 144 -17.59 11.22 10.52
C ASP A 144 -17.75 11.54 12.01
N ASP A 145 -18.85 11.10 12.66
CA ASP A 145 -19.05 11.24 14.11
C ASP A 145 -17.93 10.54 14.91
N LEU A 146 -17.50 9.36 14.46
CA LEU A 146 -16.38 8.68 15.10
C LEU A 146 -15.08 9.51 14.98
N ILE A 147 -14.83 10.11 13.83
CA ILE A 147 -13.66 10.96 13.63
C ILE A 147 -13.69 12.19 14.54
N ASP A 148 -14.85 12.82 14.67
CA ASP A 148 -15.02 13.97 15.57
C ASP A 148 -14.73 13.58 17.03
N ILE A 149 -15.21 12.43 17.47
CA ILE A 149 -14.96 11.94 18.83
C ILE A 149 -13.48 11.61 19.04
N LEU A 150 -12.83 10.93 18.07
CA LEU A 150 -11.41 10.63 18.15
C LEU A 150 -10.56 11.91 18.22
N ASN A 151 -10.92 12.93 17.45
CA ASN A 151 -10.26 14.23 17.47
C ASN A 151 -10.50 15.00 18.79
N GLN A 152 -11.71 14.94 19.32
CA GLN A 152 -12.01 15.53 20.62
C GLN A 152 -11.15 14.92 21.73
N GLN A 153 -10.96 13.60 21.69
CA GLN A 153 -10.11 12.91 22.67
C GLN A 153 -8.63 13.28 22.52
N LEU A 154 -8.13 13.42 21.28
CA LEU A 154 -6.79 13.96 21.01
C LEU A 154 -6.60 15.31 21.66
N HIS A 155 -7.57 16.20 21.47
CA HIS A 155 -7.53 17.57 22.00
C HIS A 155 -7.53 17.58 23.53
N ILE A 156 -8.36 16.77 24.17
CA ILE A 156 -8.41 16.62 25.64
C ILE A 156 -7.05 16.13 26.16
N CYS A 157 -6.38 15.23 25.46
CA CYS A 157 -5.05 14.71 25.82
C CYS A 157 -3.90 15.67 25.45
N GLY A 158 -4.17 16.85 24.90
CA GLY A 158 -3.15 17.83 24.52
C GLY A 158 -2.30 17.42 23.32
N VAL A 159 -2.77 16.48 22.52
CA VAL A 159 -2.07 16.05 21.28
C VAL A 159 -2.42 17.01 20.16
N SER A 160 -1.40 17.63 19.56
CA SER A 160 -1.57 18.51 18.40
C SER A 160 -1.80 17.70 17.13
N GLY A 161 -2.75 18.16 16.31
CA GLY A 161 -3.08 17.55 15.03
C GLY A 161 -4.55 17.15 14.93
N THR A 162 -4.97 16.79 13.73
CA THR A 162 -6.34 16.38 13.43
C THR A 162 -6.30 15.10 12.60
N LEU A 163 -7.04 14.10 13.05
CA LEU A 163 -7.25 12.85 12.28
C LEU A 163 -8.29 13.13 11.19
N THR A 164 -7.96 12.79 9.97
CA THR A 164 -8.94 12.72 8.90
C THR A 164 -9.52 11.31 8.81
N LYS A 165 -10.76 11.19 8.35
CA LYS A 165 -11.40 9.88 8.10
C LYS A 165 -10.50 8.96 7.30
N ARG A 166 -9.91 9.48 6.21
CA ARG A 166 -8.98 8.76 5.37
C ARG A 166 -7.74 8.26 6.13
N ALA A 167 -7.14 9.10 6.98
CA ALA A 167 -5.96 8.70 7.75
C ALA A 167 -6.28 7.54 8.69
N VAL A 168 -7.44 7.57 9.35
CA VAL A 168 -7.90 6.49 10.23
C VAL A 168 -8.17 5.20 9.45
N ILE A 169 -8.89 5.28 8.33
CA ILE A 169 -9.13 4.13 7.45
C ILE A 169 -7.81 3.50 6.99
N PHE A 170 -6.87 4.33 6.54
CA PHE A 170 -5.56 3.86 6.10
C PHE A 170 -4.78 3.16 7.21
N THR A 171 -4.75 3.77 8.39
CA THR A 171 -4.03 3.22 9.55
C THR A 171 -4.61 1.87 9.99
N ILE A 172 -5.93 1.71 9.95
CA ILE A 172 -6.59 0.43 10.24
C ILE A 172 -6.26 -0.60 9.16
N ALA A 173 -6.34 -0.23 7.88
CA ALA A 173 -6.01 -1.12 6.77
C ALA A 173 -4.54 -1.56 6.78
N GLU A 174 -3.62 -0.67 7.13
CA GLU A 174 -2.20 -1.01 7.34
C GLU A 174 -2.01 -2.00 8.49
N GLN A 175 -2.77 -1.86 9.58
CA GLN A 175 -2.72 -2.83 10.69
C GLN A 175 -3.25 -4.20 10.28
N VAL A 176 -4.33 -4.28 9.52
CA VAL A 176 -4.84 -5.54 8.95
C VAL A 176 -3.74 -6.19 8.10
N THR A 177 -3.17 -5.43 7.17
CA THR A 177 -2.08 -5.91 6.30
C THR A 177 -0.86 -6.38 7.08
N TYR A 178 -0.46 -5.63 8.12
CA TYR A 178 0.64 -6.03 9.00
C TYR A 178 0.34 -7.38 9.68
N THR A 179 -0.84 -7.50 10.27
CA THR A 179 -1.23 -8.70 11.03
C THR A 179 -1.31 -9.94 10.12
N GLU A 180 -1.91 -9.80 8.93
CA GLU A 180 -1.97 -10.88 7.94
C GLU A 180 -0.58 -11.32 7.48
N ARG A 181 0.29 -10.36 7.13
CA ARG A 181 1.66 -10.67 6.69
C ARG A 181 2.47 -11.39 7.75
N VAL A 182 2.40 -10.93 9.01
CA VAL A 182 3.06 -11.59 10.13
C VAL A 182 2.53 -13.01 10.33
N ALA A 183 1.22 -13.18 10.33
CA ALA A 183 0.60 -14.49 10.52
C ALA A 183 0.98 -15.48 9.40
N LEU A 184 0.89 -15.05 8.15
CA LEU A 184 1.23 -15.89 6.99
C LEU A 184 2.71 -16.26 6.95
N LEU A 185 3.60 -15.30 7.16
CA LEU A 185 5.03 -15.57 7.15
C LEU A 185 5.43 -16.51 8.28
N ASN A 186 4.94 -16.28 9.51
CA ASN A 186 5.20 -17.19 10.63
C ASN A 186 4.62 -18.59 10.39
N LEU A 187 3.46 -18.68 9.75
CA LEU A 187 2.88 -19.98 9.38
C LEU A 187 3.79 -20.72 8.39
N PHE A 188 4.17 -20.06 7.30
CA PHE A 188 5.04 -20.70 6.29
C PHE A 188 6.43 -21.01 6.82
N GLY A 189 6.98 -20.17 7.70
CA GLY A 189 8.28 -20.41 8.33
C GLY A 189 8.35 -21.70 9.17
N GLN A 190 7.19 -22.27 9.57
CA GLN A 190 7.15 -23.58 10.26
C GLN A 190 7.31 -24.76 9.32
N PHE A 191 7.04 -24.58 8.02
CA PHE A 191 6.96 -25.70 7.05
C PHE A 191 7.99 -25.64 5.96
N CYS A 192 8.56 -24.47 5.66
CA CYS A 192 9.48 -24.29 4.55
C CYS A 192 10.51 -23.18 4.82
N ASN A 193 11.56 -23.15 3.97
CA ASN A 193 12.58 -22.11 4.04
C ASN A 193 12.04 -20.81 3.45
N VAL A 194 11.78 -19.82 4.31
CA VAL A 194 11.26 -18.51 3.93
C VAL A 194 12.36 -17.45 4.00
N HIS A 195 12.63 -16.78 2.88
CA HIS A 195 13.49 -15.62 2.82
C HIS A 195 12.66 -14.32 2.84
N TYR A 196 12.96 -13.45 3.79
CA TYR A 196 12.33 -12.15 3.92
C TYR A 196 13.30 -11.02 3.61
N TYR A 197 12.90 -10.14 2.70
CA TYR A 197 13.70 -8.99 2.27
C TYR A 197 12.98 -7.69 2.59
N SER A 198 13.62 -6.85 3.41
CA SER A 198 13.12 -5.52 3.79
C SER A 198 14.24 -4.69 4.42
N ASN A 199 13.99 -3.42 4.65
CA ASN A 199 14.90 -2.55 5.38
C ASN A 199 14.88 -2.78 6.91
N LYS A 200 13.90 -3.51 7.44
CA LYS A 200 13.73 -3.76 8.87
C LYS A 200 13.09 -5.14 9.08
N GLN A 201 13.57 -5.88 10.06
CA GLN A 201 12.93 -7.11 10.52
C GLN A 201 12.00 -6.79 11.68
N PRO A 202 10.70 -7.10 11.58
CA PRO A 202 9.80 -7.04 12.73
C PRO A 202 10.16 -8.08 13.78
N GLU A 203 10.09 -7.72 15.06
CA GLU A 203 10.32 -8.64 16.18
C GLU A 203 9.29 -9.78 16.25
N SER A 204 8.11 -9.55 15.64
CA SER A 204 7.02 -10.52 15.55
C SER A 204 7.25 -11.68 14.59
N LEU A 205 8.32 -11.62 13.77
CA LEU A 205 8.67 -12.70 12.84
C LEU A 205 9.58 -13.73 13.50
N SER A 206 9.18 -14.99 13.41
CA SER A 206 9.92 -16.17 13.88
C SER A 206 10.08 -17.19 12.75
N HIS A 207 11.15 -18.00 12.82
CA HIS A 207 11.43 -19.06 11.84
C HIS A 207 11.61 -18.59 10.38
N ILE A 208 12.08 -17.37 10.18
CA ILE A 208 12.25 -16.73 8.88
C ILE A 208 13.68 -16.24 8.73
N ALA A 209 14.27 -16.50 7.58
CA ALA A 209 15.60 -15.99 7.26
C ALA A 209 15.49 -14.52 6.73
N TYR A 210 15.80 -13.57 7.62
CA TYR A 210 15.88 -12.16 7.22
C TYR A 210 17.16 -11.91 6.43
N GLN A 211 17.01 -11.36 5.23
CA GLN A 211 18.08 -11.17 4.24
C GLN A 211 18.47 -9.70 4.03
N GLY A 212 17.85 -8.77 4.77
CA GLY A 212 18.06 -7.36 4.53
C GLY A 212 17.33 -6.83 3.28
N THR A 213 17.88 -5.81 2.67
CA THR A 213 17.27 -5.16 1.49
C THR A 213 17.74 -5.82 0.21
N ALA A 214 16.82 -6.14 -0.69
CA ALA A 214 17.12 -6.56 -2.05
C ALA A 214 17.08 -5.36 -3.02
N TYR A 215 18.16 -5.11 -3.75
CA TYR A 215 18.23 -4.03 -4.72
C TYR A 215 17.32 -4.32 -5.93
N TYR A 216 16.48 -3.32 -6.26
CA TYR A 216 15.43 -3.45 -7.27
C TYR A 216 15.91 -3.93 -8.64
N PHE A 217 17.03 -3.38 -9.14
CA PHE A 217 17.50 -3.69 -10.49
C PHE A 217 18.37 -4.95 -10.59
N SER A 218 19.11 -5.31 -9.55
CA SER A 218 20.13 -6.35 -9.60
C SER A 218 19.81 -7.59 -8.79
N GLU A 219 19.10 -7.47 -7.66
CA GLU A 219 18.86 -8.57 -6.72
C GLU A 219 17.42 -9.08 -6.72
N MET A 220 16.41 -8.17 -6.66
CA MET A 220 15.01 -8.60 -6.67
C MET A 220 14.65 -9.58 -7.80
N PRO A 221 15.10 -9.37 -9.06
CA PRO A 221 14.83 -10.34 -10.12
C PRO A 221 15.48 -11.70 -9.88
N LYS A 222 16.64 -11.74 -9.21
CA LYS A 222 17.31 -13.00 -8.86
C LYS A 222 16.53 -13.74 -7.77
N VAL A 223 16.08 -13.00 -6.73
CA VAL A 223 15.21 -13.55 -5.68
C VAL A 223 13.96 -14.17 -6.30
N PHE A 224 13.24 -13.42 -7.16
CA PHE A 224 12.02 -13.94 -7.80
C PHE A 224 12.25 -15.16 -8.69
N ARG A 225 13.41 -15.28 -9.32
CA ARG A 225 13.75 -16.43 -10.18
C ARG A 225 14.24 -17.64 -9.42
N LEU A 226 14.80 -17.46 -8.24
CA LEU A 226 15.42 -18.53 -7.45
C LEU A 226 14.54 -19.01 -6.28
N SER A 227 13.47 -18.30 -5.98
CA SER A 227 12.43 -18.76 -5.06
C SER A 227 11.45 -19.68 -5.80
N LYS A 228 10.98 -20.73 -5.15
CA LYS A 228 9.93 -21.59 -5.72
C LYS A 228 8.57 -20.85 -5.76
N LEU A 229 8.31 -20.05 -4.73
CA LEU A 229 7.10 -19.21 -4.60
C LEU A 229 7.51 -17.79 -4.18
N ASN A 230 6.80 -16.81 -4.69
CA ASN A 230 6.93 -15.41 -4.28
C ASN A 230 5.61 -14.97 -3.67
N LEU A 231 5.61 -14.60 -2.39
CA LEU A 231 4.46 -14.04 -1.71
C LEU A 231 4.41 -12.51 -1.98
N ASN A 232 3.21 -11.98 -2.22
CA ASN A 232 2.98 -10.56 -2.43
C ASN A 232 1.87 -10.04 -1.49
#